data_b6b83093f35ea28ce5db5cfc929f34c4
#
_entry.id   b6b83093f35ea28ce5db5cfc929f34c4
#
_cell.length_a   1.000
_cell.length_b   1.000
_cell.length_c   1.000
_cell.angle_alpha   90.00
_cell.angle_beta   90.00
_cell.angle_gamma   90.00
#
_symmetry.space_group_name_H-M   'P 1'
#
loop_
_entity.id
_entity.type
_entity.pdbx_description
1 polymer ?
#
loop_
_entity_poly.entity_id
_entity_poly.type
_entity_poly.pdbx_seq_one_letter_code
_entity_poly.pdbx_strand_id
1 'polypeptide(L)'
;MASARYRQRGKKKLWLVEIRQGDKTLNSKSGFRTKKDAQKYAEPILQKIRNGNILRPDMTLVDLYQEWLELKIIPSSRQQTTINKFILRKKIIKKYFGNKKVSEIKPSDYQKAMNEYGNHINRNGLGRLNNDIHNAISMAIADKVLIDDFTINVELYSTKVAQTVDDKYLQSEADYNAVIDFITQKLDYHKSVVPYVIYFLFRTGMRYAELIALTWKDIDFTKSVLKTYRRYNTGTHKFVPPKNKTSIRTVPIDTKSLIILKSLQSQQKRANQELGVDNNENFVFQHHSLRYDIPLIETVSKAIKETLKTLNITPLLSTKGARHTYGSVLLHRGIDMGVIAKLLGHKDI
;
A
#
# COMPACT_ATOMS: atom_id res chain seq x y z
N MET A 1 -30.10 -31.42 16.52
CA MET A 1 -29.03 -32.12 15.80
C MET A 1 -29.25 -31.96 14.30
N ALA A 2 -28.15 -31.93 13.49
CA ALA A 2 -28.29 -31.94 12.04
C ALA A 2 -28.70 -33.34 11.54
N SER A 3 -29.58 -33.35 10.53
CA SER A 3 -30.11 -34.60 9.92
C SER A 3 -30.14 -34.41 8.39
N ALA A 4 -30.18 -35.55 7.68
CA ALA A 4 -30.34 -35.55 6.23
C ALA A 4 -31.73 -36.02 5.81
N ARG A 5 -32.35 -35.27 4.93
CA ARG A 5 -33.64 -35.62 4.29
C ARG A 5 -33.39 -35.94 2.83
N TYR A 6 -33.93 -37.09 2.40
CA TYR A 6 -33.75 -37.60 1.04
C TYR A 6 -35.08 -37.58 0.29
N ARG A 7 -35.10 -37.01 -0.91
CA ARG A 7 -36.33 -36.94 -1.77
C ARG A 7 -35.93 -37.16 -3.23
N GLN A 8 -36.88 -37.76 -4.00
CA GLN A 8 -36.76 -37.83 -5.44
C GLN A 8 -37.39 -36.55 -6.07
N ARG A 9 -36.72 -36.00 -7.10
CA ARG A 9 -37.20 -34.82 -7.84
C ARG A 9 -37.07 -35.01 -9.36
N GLY A 10 -37.97 -34.30 -10.07
CA GLY A 10 -37.99 -34.21 -11.54
C GLY A 10 -38.48 -35.49 -12.27
N LYS A 11 -38.68 -35.34 -13.58
CA LYS A 11 -39.14 -36.48 -14.44
C LYS A 11 -38.19 -37.66 -14.44
N LYS A 12 -36.91 -37.46 -14.21
CA LYS A 12 -35.88 -38.51 -14.12
C LYS A 12 -35.77 -39.15 -12.73
N LYS A 13 -36.62 -38.79 -11.78
CA LYS A 13 -36.64 -39.33 -10.37
C LYS A 13 -35.28 -39.38 -9.70
N LEU A 14 -34.43 -38.36 -9.93
CA LEU A 14 -33.13 -38.27 -9.30
C LEU A 14 -33.25 -37.90 -7.80
N TRP A 15 -32.33 -38.41 -6.99
CA TRP A 15 -32.33 -38.11 -5.57
C TRP A 15 -31.74 -36.74 -5.25
N LEU A 16 -32.40 -36.06 -4.31
CA LEU A 16 -31.99 -34.85 -3.65
C LEU A 16 -31.70 -35.17 -2.19
N VAL A 17 -30.61 -34.71 -1.65
CA VAL A 17 -30.33 -34.69 -0.21
C VAL A 17 -30.33 -33.24 0.30
N GLU A 18 -31.00 -33.03 1.43
CA GLU A 18 -31.02 -31.80 2.20
C GLU A 18 -30.47 -32.06 3.58
N ILE A 19 -29.37 -31.42 3.96
CA ILE A 19 -28.84 -31.45 5.32
C ILE A 19 -29.47 -30.29 6.07
N ARG A 20 -30.16 -30.59 7.18
CA ARG A 20 -30.96 -29.59 7.92
C ARG A 20 -30.60 -29.59 9.40
N GLN A 21 -30.78 -28.43 10.03
CA GLN A 21 -30.71 -28.25 11.48
C GLN A 21 -31.97 -27.49 11.91
N GLY A 22 -32.89 -28.21 12.54
CA GLY A 22 -34.25 -27.74 12.75
C GLY A 22 -34.93 -27.43 11.40
N ASP A 23 -35.53 -26.24 11.28
CA ASP A 23 -36.18 -25.79 10.03
C ASP A 23 -35.23 -25.24 8.99
N LYS A 24 -33.98 -24.99 9.32
CA LYS A 24 -33.01 -24.42 8.42
C LYS A 24 -32.31 -25.50 7.58
N THR A 25 -32.33 -25.34 6.24
CA THR A 25 -31.53 -26.15 5.33
C THR A 25 -30.11 -25.59 5.29
N LEU A 26 -29.14 -26.42 5.70
CA LEU A 26 -27.72 -26.05 5.76
C LEU A 26 -26.98 -26.34 4.46
N ASN A 27 -27.37 -27.46 3.79
CA ASN A 27 -26.77 -27.87 2.52
C ASN A 27 -27.84 -28.65 1.72
N SER A 28 -27.77 -28.53 0.38
CA SER A 28 -28.68 -29.24 -0.51
C SER A 28 -27.96 -29.61 -1.81
N LYS A 29 -28.04 -30.88 -2.20
CA LYS A 29 -27.47 -31.35 -3.47
C LYS A 29 -28.41 -32.34 -4.12
N SER A 30 -28.66 -32.17 -5.42
CA SER A 30 -29.49 -33.02 -6.25
C SER A 30 -28.67 -33.72 -7.34
N GLY A 31 -29.29 -34.64 -8.07
CA GLY A 31 -28.67 -35.28 -9.22
C GLY A 31 -28.08 -36.68 -8.93
N PHE A 32 -28.31 -37.25 -7.75
CA PHE A 32 -27.85 -38.57 -7.46
C PHE A 32 -28.75 -39.62 -8.11
N ARG A 33 -28.15 -40.68 -8.70
CA ARG A 33 -28.89 -41.76 -9.35
C ARG A 33 -29.57 -42.67 -8.32
N THR A 34 -28.90 -42.91 -7.19
CA THR A 34 -29.43 -43.77 -6.12
C THR A 34 -29.48 -43.03 -4.77
N LYS A 35 -30.34 -43.50 -3.86
CA LYS A 35 -30.38 -43.02 -2.48
C LYS A 35 -29.07 -43.28 -1.77
N LYS A 36 -28.40 -44.37 -2.09
CA LYS A 36 -27.12 -44.76 -1.50
C LYS A 36 -26.01 -43.74 -1.86
N ASP A 37 -26.01 -43.20 -3.09
CA ASP A 37 -25.05 -42.19 -3.48
C ASP A 37 -25.31 -40.85 -2.75
N ALA A 38 -26.60 -40.50 -2.58
CA ALA A 38 -26.98 -39.35 -1.78
C ALA A 38 -26.59 -39.49 -0.30
N GLN A 39 -26.69 -40.70 0.25
CA GLN A 39 -26.25 -41.02 1.62
C GLN A 39 -24.70 -40.92 1.76
N LYS A 40 -23.96 -41.52 0.83
CA LYS A 40 -22.48 -41.41 0.79
C LYS A 40 -22.01 -39.96 0.73
N TYR A 41 -22.75 -39.08 0.07
CA TYR A 41 -22.43 -37.65 0.05
C TYR A 41 -22.72 -36.95 1.39
N ALA A 42 -23.86 -37.29 2.02
CA ALA A 42 -24.32 -36.60 3.22
C ALA A 42 -23.55 -37.02 4.50
N GLU A 43 -23.23 -38.31 4.63
CA GLU A 43 -22.66 -38.89 5.87
C GLU A 43 -21.36 -38.19 6.32
N PRO A 44 -20.35 -37.93 5.46
CA PRO A 44 -19.15 -37.22 5.87
C PRO A 44 -19.43 -35.78 6.37
N ILE A 45 -20.42 -35.13 5.77
CA ILE A 45 -20.80 -33.75 6.18
C ILE A 45 -21.49 -33.80 7.55
N LEU A 46 -22.43 -34.74 7.75
CA LEU A 46 -23.10 -34.92 9.03
C LEU A 46 -22.12 -35.29 10.14
N GLN A 47 -21.13 -36.12 9.84
CA GLN A 47 -20.10 -36.50 10.81
C GLN A 47 -19.22 -35.30 11.19
N LYS A 48 -18.82 -34.48 10.22
CA LYS A 48 -18.10 -33.22 10.50
C LYS A 48 -18.94 -32.28 11.38
N ILE A 49 -20.26 -32.15 11.10
CA ILE A 49 -21.16 -31.33 11.93
C ILE A 49 -21.28 -31.93 13.37
N ARG A 50 -21.39 -33.23 13.53
CA ARG A 50 -21.39 -33.90 14.83
C ARG A 50 -20.09 -33.64 15.60
N ASN A 51 -18.98 -33.52 14.90
CA ASN A 51 -17.66 -33.16 15.45
C ASN A 51 -17.50 -31.64 15.72
N GLY A 52 -18.59 -30.89 15.69
CA GLY A 52 -18.62 -29.46 16.04
C GLY A 52 -18.29 -28.50 14.90
N ASN A 53 -18.22 -29.00 13.64
CA ASN A 53 -18.06 -28.07 12.51
C ASN A 53 -19.39 -27.35 12.20
N ILE A 54 -19.27 -26.10 11.74
CA ILE A 54 -20.37 -25.19 11.45
C ILE A 54 -20.52 -25.06 9.93
N LEU A 55 -21.74 -25.19 9.42
CA LEU A 55 -22.06 -24.86 8.03
C LEU A 55 -22.62 -23.41 7.96
N ARG A 56 -22.00 -22.60 7.11
CA ARG A 56 -22.47 -21.24 6.79
C ARG A 56 -22.79 -21.16 5.28
N PRO A 57 -23.92 -21.75 4.85
CA PRO A 57 -24.21 -21.98 3.42
C PRO A 57 -24.38 -20.72 2.59
N ASP A 58 -24.77 -19.62 3.23
CA ASP A 58 -25.05 -18.35 2.54
C ASP A 58 -23.91 -17.34 2.64
N MET A 59 -22.81 -17.70 3.30
CA MET A 59 -21.65 -16.85 3.48
C MET A 59 -20.93 -16.60 2.14
N THR A 60 -20.88 -15.34 1.72
CA THR A 60 -20.09 -14.95 0.53
C THR A 60 -18.62 -14.68 0.91
N LEU A 61 -17.73 -14.71 -0.09
CA LEU A 61 -16.32 -14.36 0.14
C LEU A 61 -16.17 -12.89 0.60
N VAL A 62 -17.06 -12.01 0.17
CA VAL A 62 -17.08 -10.60 0.59
C VAL A 62 -17.46 -10.48 2.05
N ASP A 63 -18.45 -11.26 2.53
CA ASP A 63 -18.89 -11.25 3.93
C ASP A 63 -17.81 -11.83 4.84
N LEU A 64 -17.20 -12.96 4.45
CA LEU A 64 -16.07 -13.53 5.18
C LEU A 64 -14.90 -12.57 5.30
N TYR A 65 -14.55 -11.91 4.20
CA TYR A 65 -13.49 -10.91 4.21
C TYR A 65 -13.83 -9.70 5.09
N GLN A 66 -15.09 -9.26 5.10
CA GLN A 66 -15.57 -8.19 5.98
C GLN A 66 -15.45 -8.59 7.45
N GLU A 67 -15.89 -9.78 7.81
CA GLU A 67 -15.78 -10.31 9.18
C GLU A 67 -14.32 -10.33 9.65
N TRP A 68 -13.41 -10.81 8.79
CA TRP A 68 -11.97 -10.77 9.06
C TRP A 68 -11.44 -9.34 9.24
N LEU A 69 -11.89 -8.38 8.42
CA LEU A 69 -11.51 -6.97 8.56
C LEU A 69 -11.93 -6.41 9.91
N GLU A 70 -13.18 -6.66 10.32
CA GLU A 70 -13.76 -6.16 11.57
C GLU A 70 -13.08 -6.76 12.80
N LEU A 71 -12.74 -8.04 12.76
CA LEU A 71 -12.15 -8.73 13.89
C LEU A 71 -10.63 -8.55 14.02
N LYS A 72 -9.90 -8.48 12.90
CA LYS A 72 -8.43 -8.55 12.91
C LYS A 72 -7.71 -7.30 12.41
N ILE A 73 -8.35 -6.51 11.55
CA ILE A 73 -7.68 -5.39 10.88
C ILE A 73 -8.09 -4.04 11.46
N ILE A 74 -9.39 -3.78 11.57
CA ILE A 74 -9.91 -2.48 12.05
C ILE A 74 -9.51 -2.21 13.50
N PRO A 75 -9.60 -3.18 14.44
CA PRO A 75 -9.19 -2.97 15.82
C PRO A 75 -7.68 -2.91 16.03
N SER A 76 -6.88 -3.20 14.99
CA SER A 76 -5.42 -3.26 15.13
C SER A 76 -4.81 -1.86 15.26
N SER A 77 -3.60 -1.80 15.84
CA SER A 77 -2.80 -0.56 15.95
C SER A 77 -2.25 -0.04 14.60
N ARG A 78 -2.75 -0.55 13.46
CA ARG A 78 -2.32 -0.12 12.12
C ARG A 78 -2.74 1.30 11.83
N GLN A 79 -1.91 2.01 11.08
CA GLN A 79 -2.29 3.35 10.59
C GLN A 79 -3.51 3.26 9.67
N GLN A 80 -4.40 4.27 9.74
CA GLN A 80 -5.62 4.33 8.95
C GLN A 80 -5.36 4.16 7.43
N THR A 81 -4.27 4.72 6.91
CA THR A 81 -3.86 4.53 5.51
C THR A 81 -3.58 3.08 5.15
N THR A 82 -3.16 2.26 6.10
CA THR A 82 -2.97 0.81 5.92
C THR A 82 -4.31 0.10 5.96
N ILE A 83 -5.18 0.42 6.92
CA ILE A 83 -6.54 -0.13 7.01
C ILE A 83 -7.32 0.15 5.71
N ASN A 84 -7.24 1.37 5.19
CA ASN A 84 -7.90 1.76 3.94
C ASN A 84 -7.47 0.90 2.74
N LYS A 85 -6.23 0.39 2.70
CA LYS A 85 -5.78 -0.53 1.65
C LYS A 85 -6.47 -1.90 1.74
N PHE A 86 -6.73 -2.40 2.95
CA PHE A 86 -7.51 -3.62 3.14
C PHE A 86 -8.96 -3.42 2.71
N ILE A 87 -9.58 -2.29 3.08
CA ILE A 87 -10.94 -1.93 2.66
C ILE A 87 -11.03 -1.82 1.13
N LEU A 88 -10.00 -1.25 0.47
CA LEU A 88 -9.94 -1.18 -0.99
C LEU A 88 -9.89 -2.58 -1.63
N ARG A 89 -9.14 -3.53 -1.04
CA ARG A 89 -9.08 -4.92 -1.53
C ARG A 89 -10.42 -5.63 -1.42
N LYS A 90 -11.26 -5.31 -0.42
CA LYS A 90 -12.65 -5.80 -0.38
C LYS A 90 -13.44 -5.43 -1.64
N LYS A 91 -13.25 -4.19 -2.17
CA LYS A 91 -13.90 -3.78 -3.43
C LYS A 91 -13.42 -4.63 -4.62
N ILE A 92 -12.14 -5.00 -4.62
CA ILE A 92 -11.56 -5.89 -5.64
C ILE A 92 -12.17 -7.28 -5.52
N ILE A 93 -12.26 -7.86 -4.31
CA ILE A 93 -12.91 -9.15 -4.07
C ILE A 93 -14.36 -9.12 -4.59
N LYS A 94 -15.12 -8.06 -4.28
CA LYS A 94 -16.49 -7.89 -4.77
C LYS A 94 -16.55 -7.84 -6.30
N LYS A 95 -15.59 -7.18 -6.96
CA LYS A 95 -15.53 -7.10 -8.43
C LYS A 95 -15.36 -8.48 -9.07
N TYR A 96 -14.49 -9.34 -8.56
CA TYR A 96 -14.14 -10.62 -9.19
C TYR A 96 -15.01 -11.81 -8.74
N PHE A 97 -15.51 -11.77 -7.52
CA PHE A 97 -16.28 -12.88 -6.95
C PHE A 97 -17.76 -12.55 -6.76
N GLY A 98 -18.14 -11.26 -6.79
CA GLY A 98 -19.54 -10.83 -6.62
C GLY A 98 -20.11 -11.35 -5.31
N ASN A 99 -21.29 -11.96 -5.43
CA ASN A 99 -22.01 -12.58 -4.32
C ASN A 99 -21.83 -14.13 -4.29
N LYS A 100 -20.77 -14.65 -4.93
CA LYS A 100 -20.48 -16.10 -4.87
C LYS A 100 -20.29 -16.54 -3.44
N LYS A 101 -20.99 -17.61 -3.07
CA LYS A 101 -20.83 -18.26 -1.76
C LYS A 101 -19.46 -18.94 -1.66
N VAL A 102 -18.83 -18.87 -0.52
CA VAL A 102 -17.51 -19.46 -0.33
C VAL A 102 -17.51 -20.96 -0.68
N SER A 103 -18.58 -21.68 -0.34
CA SER A 103 -18.77 -23.10 -0.66
C SER A 103 -18.91 -23.40 -2.18
N GLU A 104 -19.15 -22.41 -3.00
CA GLU A 104 -19.32 -22.55 -4.46
C GLU A 104 -18.04 -22.18 -5.23
N ILE A 105 -17.05 -21.58 -4.57
CA ILE A 105 -15.80 -21.16 -5.21
C ILE A 105 -14.88 -22.38 -5.33
N LYS A 106 -14.62 -22.79 -6.56
CA LYS A 106 -13.64 -23.85 -6.84
C LYS A 106 -12.24 -23.26 -6.96
N PRO A 107 -11.17 -24.03 -6.69
CA PRO A 107 -9.79 -23.59 -6.93
C PRO A 107 -9.55 -23.06 -8.36
N SER A 108 -10.17 -23.69 -9.37
CA SER A 108 -10.09 -23.25 -10.76
C SER A 108 -10.76 -21.89 -11.03
N ASP A 109 -11.90 -21.60 -10.35
CA ASP A 109 -12.56 -20.29 -10.45
C ASP A 109 -11.74 -19.21 -9.78
N TYR A 110 -11.14 -19.55 -8.64
CA TYR A 110 -10.23 -18.65 -7.93
C TYR A 110 -8.99 -18.35 -8.77
N GLN A 111 -8.35 -19.37 -9.36
CA GLN A 111 -7.21 -19.20 -10.25
C GLN A 111 -7.54 -18.29 -11.45
N LYS A 112 -8.69 -18.46 -12.09
CA LYS A 112 -9.13 -17.59 -13.20
C LYS A 112 -9.25 -16.12 -12.77
N ALA A 113 -9.90 -15.87 -11.62
CA ALA A 113 -10.03 -14.52 -11.08
C ALA A 113 -8.67 -13.88 -10.75
N MET A 114 -7.74 -14.65 -10.19
CA MET A 114 -6.38 -14.19 -9.89
C MET A 114 -5.58 -13.89 -11.17
N ASN A 115 -5.71 -14.71 -12.21
CA ASN A 115 -5.09 -14.47 -13.51
C ASN A 115 -5.62 -13.19 -14.17
N GLU A 116 -6.94 -12.98 -14.15
CA GLU A 116 -7.55 -11.76 -14.69
C GLU A 116 -7.07 -10.51 -13.92
N TYR A 117 -7.07 -10.55 -12.60
CA TYR A 117 -6.58 -9.44 -11.80
C TYR A 117 -5.07 -9.21 -11.98
N GLY A 118 -4.29 -10.24 -12.23
CA GLY A 118 -2.86 -10.19 -12.52
C GLY A 118 -2.50 -9.38 -13.75
N ASN A 119 -3.42 -9.21 -14.71
CA ASN A 119 -3.22 -8.32 -15.86
C ASN A 119 -3.22 -6.81 -15.46
N HIS A 120 -3.73 -6.48 -14.30
CA HIS A 120 -3.89 -5.09 -13.84
C HIS A 120 -2.92 -4.69 -12.73
N ILE A 121 -2.28 -5.66 -12.06
CA ILE A 121 -1.42 -5.42 -10.90
C ILE A 121 -0.14 -6.25 -10.99
N ASN A 122 0.95 -5.79 -10.33
CA ASN A 122 2.17 -6.58 -10.23
C ASN A 122 2.02 -7.77 -9.26
N ARG A 123 2.94 -8.75 -9.40
CA ARG A 123 2.93 -9.98 -8.61
C ARG A 123 2.86 -9.75 -7.10
N ASN A 124 3.57 -8.73 -6.57
CA ASN A 124 3.53 -8.41 -5.15
C ASN A 124 2.14 -7.92 -4.68
N GLY A 125 1.47 -7.12 -5.51
CA GLY A 125 0.11 -6.67 -5.23
C GLY A 125 -0.90 -7.82 -5.25
N LEU A 126 -0.74 -8.72 -6.22
CA LEU A 126 -1.54 -9.94 -6.35
C LEU A 126 -1.34 -10.85 -5.14
N GLY A 127 -0.09 -11.08 -4.72
CA GLY A 127 0.24 -11.87 -3.53
C GLY A 127 -0.36 -11.31 -2.24
N ARG A 128 -0.41 -9.98 -2.10
CA ARG A 128 -1.09 -9.36 -0.94
C ARG A 128 -2.58 -9.63 -0.92
N LEU A 129 -3.26 -9.60 -2.06
CA LEU A 129 -4.69 -9.94 -2.13
C LEU A 129 -4.89 -11.41 -1.76
N ASN A 130 -4.08 -12.32 -2.33
CA ASN A 130 -4.15 -13.75 -2.02
C ASN A 130 -3.94 -14.01 -0.52
N ASN A 131 -2.91 -13.43 0.08
CA ASN A 131 -2.63 -13.58 1.50
C ASN A 131 -3.76 -13.06 2.39
N ASP A 132 -4.40 -11.95 2.02
CA ASP A 132 -5.52 -11.41 2.78
C ASP A 132 -6.74 -12.35 2.72
N ILE A 133 -7.06 -12.90 1.54
CA ILE A 133 -8.15 -13.86 1.37
C ILE A 133 -7.84 -15.16 2.12
N HIS A 134 -6.60 -15.66 2.00
CA HIS A 134 -6.14 -16.83 2.75
C HIS A 134 -6.30 -16.64 4.26
N ASN A 135 -5.92 -15.48 4.81
CA ASN A 135 -6.08 -15.20 6.23
C ASN A 135 -7.55 -15.18 6.67
N ALA A 136 -8.45 -14.65 5.84
CA ALA A 136 -9.88 -14.68 6.13
C ALA A 136 -10.44 -16.11 6.13
N ILE A 137 -10.05 -16.95 5.16
CA ILE A 137 -10.43 -18.36 5.07
C ILE A 137 -9.86 -19.14 6.25
N SER A 138 -8.58 -18.94 6.58
CA SER A 138 -7.91 -19.61 7.71
C SER A 138 -8.58 -19.28 9.04
N MET A 139 -9.08 -18.04 9.23
CA MET A 139 -9.87 -17.68 10.41
C MET A 139 -11.16 -18.49 10.48
N ALA A 140 -11.90 -18.56 9.37
CA ALA A 140 -13.15 -19.33 9.35
C ALA A 140 -12.92 -20.85 9.58
N ILE A 141 -11.84 -21.41 9.03
CA ILE A 141 -11.45 -22.81 9.27
C ILE A 141 -11.11 -23.02 10.75
N ALA A 142 -10.39 -22.08 11.37
CA ALA A 142 -10.08 -22.15 12.81
C ALA A 142 -11.35 -22.10 13.67
N ASP A 143 -12.38 -21.36 13.24
CA ASP A 143 -13.70 -21.30 13.84
C ASP A 143 -14.57 -22.53 13.48
N LYS A 144 -13.95 -23.57 12.90
CA LYS A 144 -14.59 -24.82 12.47
C LYS A 144 -15.67 -24.64 11.41
N VAL A 145 -15.66 -23.54 10.64
CA VAL A 145 -16.54 -23.41 9.47
C VAL A 145 -16.09 -24.40 8.41
N LEU A 146 -17.05 -25.17 7.89
CA LEU A 146 -16.79 -26.21 6.89
C LEU A 146 -16.62 -25.58 5.50
N ILE A 147 -15.41 -25.21 5.18
CA ILE A 147 -14.98 -24.67 3.88
C ILE A 147 -13.63 -25.27 3.49
N ASP A 148 -13.37 -25.33 2.19
CA ASP A 148 -12.06 -25.70 1.66
C ASP A 148 -11.25 -24.43 1.38
N ASP A 149 -9.95 -24.48 1.63
CA ASP A 149 -9.06 -23.36 1.31
C ASP A 149 -8.63 -23.43 -0.17
N PHE A 150 -9.35 -22.72 -1.00
CA PHE A 150 -9.08 -22.62 -2.44
C PHE A 150 -7.92 -21.66 -2.77
N THR A 151 -7.30 -21.00 -1.80
CA THR A 151 -6.13 -20.14 -2.00
C THR A 151 -4.82 -20.88 -1.98
N ILE A 152 -4.82 -22.15 -1.48
CA ILE A 152 -3.65 -23.02 -1.48
C ILE A 152 -3.34 -23.44 -2.92
N ASN A 153 -2.05 -23.46 -3.27
CA ASN A 153 -1.54 -23.85 -4.60
C ASN A 153 -2.00 -22.95 -5.74
N VAL A 154 -2.44 -21.71 -5.48
CA VAL A 154 -2.70 -20.74 -6.54
C VAL A 154 -1.39 -20.23 -7.13
N GLU A 155 -1.31 -20.21 -8.46
CA GLU A 155 -0.21 -19.63 -9.18
C GLU A 155 -0.46 -18.13 -9.41
N LEU A 156 0.51 -17.31 -9.04
CA LEU A 156 0.37 -15.85 -9.14
C LEU A 156 1.08 -15.31 -10.38
N TYR A 157 0.34 -15.19 -11.47
CA TYR A 157 0.83 -14.62 -12.72
C TYR A 157 0.49 -13.13 -12.80
N SER A 158 1.45 -12.33 -13.27
CA SER A 158 1.27 -10.90 -13.52
C SER A 158 1.94 -10.52 -14.83
N THR A 159 1.22 -9.81 -15.69
CA THR A 159 1.79 -9.23 -16.91
C THR A 159 2.56 -7.94 -16.64
N LYS A 160 2.37 -7.32 -15.46
CA LYS A 160 3.13 -6.13 -15.08
C LYS A 160 4.49 -6.52 -14.52
N VAL A 161 5.52 -6.19 -15.26
CA VAL A 161 6.90 -6.36 -14.83
C VAL A 161 7.15 -5.55 -13.56
N ALA A 162 7.70 -6.21 -12.55
CA ALA A 162 8.16 -5.51 -11.36
C ALA A 162 9.37 -4.64 -11.73
N GLN A 163 9.44 -3.43 -11.17
CA GLN A 163 10.64 -2.61 -11.30
C GLN A 163 11.85 -3.37 -10.75
N THR A 164 12.90 -3.46 -11.54
CA THR A 164 14.19 -4.01 -11.12
C THR A 164 14.82 -3.13 -10.04
N VAL A 165 15.93 -3.54 -9.47
CA VAL A 165 16.68 -2.69 -8.53
C VAL A 165 17.18 -1.44 -9.25
N ASP A 166 17.64 -1.61 -10.48
CA ASP A 166 18.23 -0.55 -11.32
C ASP A 166 17.21 0.52 -11.74
N ASP A 167 15.93 0.16 -11.83
CA ASP A 167 14.85 1.12 -12.12
C ASP A 167 14.50 2.04 -10.93
N LYS A 168 15.17 1.91 -9.80
CA LYS A 168 14.77 2.60 -8.57
C LYS A 168 15.60 3.84 -8.25
N TYR A 169 16.75 4.02 -8.88
CA TYR A 169 17.66 5.15 -8.63
C TYR A 169 18.47 5.48 -9.89
N LEU A 170 19.13 6.64 -9.91
CA LEU A 170 20.06 7.00 -10.99
C LEU A 170 21.35 6.20 -10.83
N GLN A 171 21.79 5.58 -11.92
CA GLN A 171 22.98 4.70 -11.95
C GLN A 171 24.29 5.48 -12.05
N SER A 172 24.23 6.72 -12.57
CA SER A 172 25.38 7.56 -12.86
C SER A 172 25.45 8.75 -11.93
N GLU A 173 26.64 9.06 -11.41
CA GLU A 173 26.88 10.32 -10.68
C GLU A 173 26.80 11.54 -11.60
N ALA A 174 27.14 11.38 -12.88
CA ALA A 174 26.97 12.43 -13.89
C ALA A 174 25.49 12.80 -14.06
N ASP A 175 24.58 11.81 -14.15
CA ASP A 175 23.14 12.06 -14.21
C ASP A 175 22.61 12.73 -12.94
N TYR A 176 23.09 12.29 -11.78
CA TYR A 176 22.75 12.93 -10.51
C TYR A 176 23.16 14.41 -10.50
N ASN A 177 24.38 14.74 -10.92
CA ASN A 177 24.86 16.10 -10.97
C ASN A 177 24.08 16.93 -11.99
N ALA A 178 23.79 16.40 -13.17
CA ALA A 178 22.98 17.06 -14.19
C ALA A 178 21.57 17.41 -13.64
N VAL A 179 20.94 16.51 -12.89
CA VAL A 179 19.64 16.78 -12.24
C VAL A 179 19.78 17.91 -11.21
N ILE A 180 20.81 17.87 -10.35
CA ILE A 180 21.04 18.92 -9.33
C ILE A 180 21.27 20.28 -9.96
N ASP A 181 22.07 20.34 -11.00
CA ASP A 181 22.40 21.60 -11.68
C ASP A 181 21.18 22.17 -12.40
N PHE A 182 20.43 21.33 -13.13
CA PHE A 182 19.19 21.73 -13.78
C PHE A 182 18.14 22.25 -12.80
N ILE A 183 17.96 21.58 -11.66
CA ILE A 183 17.02 22.02 -10.62
C ILE A 183 17.50 23.30 -9.95
N THR A 184 18.82 23.45 -9.72
CA THR A 184 19.40 24.65 -9.12
C THR A 184 19.10 25.91 -9.96
N GLN A 185 19.12 25.80 -11.29
CA GLN A 185 18.79 26.90 -12.21
C GLN A 185 17.31 27.32 -12.16
N LYS A 186 16.44 26.42 -11.64
CA LYS A 186 14.98 26.64 -11.53
C LYS A 186 14.53 27.10 -10.14
N LEU A 187 15.46 27.37 -9.23
CA LEU A 187 15.14 27.82 -7.88
C LEU A 187 14.69 29.27 -7.89
N ASP A 188 13.40 29.45 -7.98
CA ASP A 188 12.72 30.76 -7.94
C ASP A 188 11.41 30.58 -7.16
N TYR A 189 11.37 31.08 -5.92
CA TYR A 189 10.21 30.93 -5.04
C TYR A 189 8.97 31.61 -5.60
N HIS A 190 9.12 32.77 -6.30
CA HIS A 190 7.96 33.47 -6.89
C HIS A 190 7.23 32.61 -7.93
N LYS A 191 7.95 31.69 -8.61
CA LYS A 191 7.36 30.76 -9.57
C LYS A 191 6.83 29.50 -8.92
N SER A 192 7.62 28.85 -8.04
CA SER A 192 7.24 27.59 -7.41
C SER A 192 8.21 27.15 -6.33
N VAL A 193 7.69 26.50 -5.30
CA VAL A 193 8.49 25.82 -4.27
C VAL A 193 8.90 24.39 -4.68
N VAL A 194 8.29 23.82 -5.74
CA VAL A 194 8.53 22.43 -6.16
C VAL A 194 10.00 22.14 -6.49
N PRO A 195 10.74 22.99 -7.21
CA PRO A 195 12.17 22.78 -7.45
C PRO A 195 12.99 22.68 -6.15
N TYR A 196 12.67 23.47 -5.14
CA TYR A 196 13.33 23.38 -3.82
C TYR A 196 13.07 22.01 -3.17
N VAL A 197 11.83 21.53 -3.20
CA VAL A 197 11.50 20.20 -2.67
C VAL A 197 12.29 19.11 -3.41
N ILE A 198 12.38 19.16 -4.74
CA ILE A 198 13.15 18.20 -5.54
C ILE A 198 14.63 18.27 -5.15
N TYR A 199 15.21 19.45 -5.09
CA TYR A 199 16.59 19.66 -4.70
C TYR A 199 16.91 18.99 -3.36
N PHE A 200 16.10 19.27 -2.34
CA PHE A 200 16.33 18.71 -1.00
C PHE A 200 16.04 17.20 -0.91
N LEU A 201 15.12 16.66 -1.70
CA LEU A 201 14.94 15.19 -1.77
C LEU A 201 16.21 14.50 -2.27
N PHE A 202 16.86 15.02 -3.32
CA PHE A 202 18.10 14.44 -3.84
C PHE A 202 19.31 14.73 -2.96
N ARG A 203 19.37 15.87 -2.23
CA ARG A 203 20.51 16.26 -1.41
C ARG A 203 20.50 15.72 0.02
N THR A 204 19.36 15.25 0.52
CA THR A 204 19.21 14.80 1.92
C THR A 204 18.73 13.35 2.05
N GLY A 205 18.18 12.80 1.00
CA GLY A 205 17.55 11.47 1.04
C GLY A 205 16.37 11.35 2.01
N MET A 206 15.83 12.47 2.51
CA MET A 206 14.64 12.44 3.38
C MET A 206 13.45 11.85 2.66
N ARG A 207 12.54 11.20 3.40
CA ARG A 207 11.25 10.83 2.81
C ARG A 207 10.45 12.09 2.50
N TYR A 208 9.70 12.09 1.38
CA TYR A 208 8.88 13.23 1.00
C TYR A 208 8.05 13.78 2.17
N ALA A 209 7.34 12.93 2.90
CA ALA A 209 6.49 13.36 4.03
C ALA A 209 7.27 13.87 5.25
N GLU A 210 8.55 13.53 5.39
CA GLU A 210 9.47 14.09 6.40
C GLU A 210 9.94 15.46 5.96
N LEU A 211 10.32 15.60 4.69
CA LEU A 211 10.84 16.85 4.12
C LEU A 211 9.80 17.96 4.15
N ILE A 212 8.58 17.70 3.65
CA ILE A 212 7.52 18.72 3.63
C ILE A 212 6.95 19.05 5.02
N ALA A 213 7.25 18.23 6.04
CA ALA A 213 6.91 18.51 7.44
C ALA A 213 7.89 19.48 8.10
N LEU A 214 8.97 19.86 7.44
CA LEU A 214 9.94 20.78 8.01
C LEU A 214 9.34 22.18 8.17
N THR A 215 9.56 22.73 9.33
CA THR A 215 9.32 24.14 9.65
C THR A 215 10.66 24.85 9.85
N TRP A 216 10.68 26.17 9.78
CA TRP A 216 11.93 26.94 9.93
C TRP A 216 12.65 26.69 11.26
N LYS A 217 11.93 26.33 12.33
CA LYS A 217 12.51 25.92 13.63
C LYS A 217 13.18 24.53 13.62
N ASP A 218 12.95 23.72 12.61
CA ASP A 218 13.56 22.40 12.46
C ASP A 218 14.94 22.49 11.77
N ILE A 219 15.37 23.70 11.38
CA ILE A 219 16.66 23.99 10.73
C ILE A 219 17.59 24.65 11.71
N ASP A 220 18.70 24.00 12.02
CA ASP A 220 19.81 24.62 12.77
C ASP A 220 20.84 25.14 11.76
N PHE A 221 20.76 26.44 11.48
CA PHE A 221 21.65 27.11 10.54
C PHE A 221 23.09 27.19 11.01
N THR A 222 23.33 27.13 12.33
CA THR A 222 24.67 27.17 12.92
C THR A 222 25.37 25.81 12.79
N LYS A 223 24.64 24.74 13.07
CA LYS A 223 25.16 23.37 12.98
C LYS A 223 25.01 22.77 11.59
N SER A 224 24.37 23.46 10.65
CA SER A 224 24.07 23.00 9.29
C SER A 224 23.34 21.65 9.27
N VAL A 225 22.26 21.52 10.05
CA VAL A 225 21.48 20.30 10.14
C VAL A 225 19.97 20.55 10.09
N LEU A 226 19.25 19.56 9.56
CA LEU A 226 17.79 19.49 9.58
C LEU A 226 17.36 18.46 10.63
N LYS A 227 16.38 18.78 11.47
CA LYS A 227 15.77 17.84 12.42
C LYS A 227 14.51 17.24 11.82
N THR A 228 14.40 15.91 11.75
CA THR A 228 13.17 15.23 11.37
C THR A 228 12.69 14.36 12.54
N TYR A 229 11.44 14.55 12.97
CA TYR A 229 10.80 13.82 14.07
C TYR A 229 9.31 13.62 13.84
N ARG A 230 8.80 14.10 12.72
CA ARG A 230 7.40 14.00 12.31
C ARG A 230 7.28 13.91 10.80
N ARG A 231 6.08 13.68 10.32
CA ARG A 231 5.72 13.68 8.90
C ARG A 231 4.50 14.56 8.70
N TYR A 232 4.28 15.03 7.49
CA TYR A 232 3.05 15.68 7.10
C TYR A 232 2.23 14.76 6.19
N ASN A 233 0.95 14.58 6.52
CA ASN A 233 0.02 13.80 5.72
C ASN A 233 -0.79 14.75 4.83
N THR A 234 -0.46 14.80 3.54
CA THR A 234 -1.13 15.66 2.55
C THR A 234 -2.57 15.27 2.25
N GLY A 235 -3.01 14.06 2.62
CA GLY A 235 -4.40 13.63 2.46
C GLY A 235 -5.32 14.08 3.60
N THR A 236 -4.76 14.29 4.81
CA THR A 236 -5.51 14.77 5.99
C THR A 236 -5.09 16.17 6.43
N HIS A 237 -4.10 16.77 5.77
CA HIS A 237 -3.52 18.07 6.08
C HIS A 237 -3.08 18.22 7.55
N LYS A 238 -2.45 17.16 8.10
CA LYS A 238 -2.03 17.15 9.53
C LYS A 238 -0.63 16.59 9.70
N PHE A 239 0.05 17.09 10.71
CA PHE A 239 1.26 16.43 11.19
C PHE A 239 0.91 15.06 11.77
N VAL A 240 1.73 14.07 11.48
CA VAL A 240 1.57 12.69 11.97
C VAL A 240 2.91 12.20 12.54
N PRO A 241 2.88 11.27 13.51
CA PRO A 241 4.10 10.69 14.08
C PRO A 241 5.03 10.09 13.02
N PRO A 242 6.33 9.96 13.30
CA PRO A 242 7.27 9.30 12.41
C PRO A 242 6.85 7.85 12.15
N LYS A 243 7.30 7.27 11.02
CA LYS A 243 6.93 5.90 10.65
C LYS A 243 7.48 4.86 11.63
N ASN A 244 8.68 5.14 12.17
CA ASN A 244 9.40 4.33 13.17
C ASN A 244 10.31 5.24 13.98
N LYS A 245 10.85 4.74 15.09
CA LYS A 245 11.74 5.51 15.97
C LYS A 245 13.00 5.99 15.25
N THR A 246 13.56 5.21 14.34
CA THR A 246 14.77 5.55 13.57
C THR A 246 14.55 6.68 12.55
N SER A 247 13.29 7.06 12.28
CA SER A 247 12.96 8.23 11.47
C SER A 247 13.23 9.55 12.22
N ILE A 248 13.38 9.51 13.56
CA ILE A 248 13.78 10.68 14.36
C ILE A 248 15.30 10.79 14.27
N ARG A 249 15.78 11.81 13.58
CA ARG A 249 17.21 12.01 13.34
C ARG A 249 17.53 13.44 12.93
N THR A 250 18.80 13.77 12.95
CA THR A 250 19.35 14.96 12.30
C THR A 250 19.97 14.56 10.96
N VAL A 251 19.78 15.41 9.95
CA VAL A 251 20.32 15.23 8.61
C VAL A 251 21.26 16.39 8.32
N PRO A 252 22.57 16.15 8.13
CA PRO A 252 23.52 17.20 7.81
C PRO A 252 23.24 17.74 6.39
N ILE A 253 23.49 19.02 6.19
CA ILE A 253 23.40 19.69 4.90
C ILE A 253 24.69 20.44 4.61
N ASP A 254 25.05 20.50 3.34
CA ASP A 254 26.22 21.21 2.87
C ASP A 254 26.00 22.74 2.80
N THR A 255 27.09 23.47 2.62
CA THR A 255 27.09 24.94 2.54
C THR A 255 26.18 25.45 1.41
N LYS A 256 26.17 24.80 0.24
CA LYS A 256 25.32 25.20 -0.89
C LYS A 256 23.82 25.06 -0.53
N SER A 257 23.45 23.95 0.09
CA SER A 257 22.08 23.72 0.59
C SER A 257 21.68 24.72 1.67
N LEU A 258 22.61 25.11 2.54
CA LEU A 258 22.37 26.12 3.57
C LEU A 258 22.09 27.51 2.97
N ILE A 259 22.86 27.91 1.97
CA ILE A 259 22.66 29.17 1.23
C ILE A 259 21.29 29.17 0.55
N ILE A 260 20.92 28.06 -0.10
CA ILE A 260 19.62 27.91 -0.76
C ILE A 260 18.46 28.04 0.26
N LEU A 261 18.58 27.45 1.46
CA LEU A 261 17.56 27.59 2.51
C LEU A 261 17.44 29.03 3.01
N LYS A 262 18.55 29.73 3.24
CA LYS A 262 18.54 31.13 3.64
C LYS A 262 17.86 32.02 2.56
N SER A 263 18.21 31.80 1.29
CA SER A 263 17.56 32.46 0.17
C SER A 263 16.07 32.18 0.09
N LEU A 264 15.66 30.91 0.22
CA LEU A 264 14.26 30.50 0.24
C LEU A 264 13.49 31.20 1.36
N GLN A 265 14.06 31.23 2.58
CA GLN A 265 13.44 31.89 3.74
C GLN A 265 13.19 33.39 3.47
N SER A 266 14.17 34.06 2.92
CA SER A 266 14.08 35.50 2.59
C SER A 266 13.05 35.76 1.51
N GLN A 267 13.05 34.97 0.43
CA GLN A 267 12.07 35.08 -0.66
C GLN A 267 10.65 34.79 -0.18
N GLN A 268 10.46 33.73 0.60
CA GLN A 268 9.17 33.34 1.18
C GLN A 268 8.61 34.43 2.09
N LYS A 269 9.46 34.99 3.00
CA LYS A 269 9.05 36.05 3.91
C LYS A 269 8.58 37.27 3.14
N ARG A 270 9.34 37.70 2.09
CA ARG A 270 9.00 38.85 1.26
C ARG A 270 7.69 38.63 0.51
N ALA A 271 7.57 37.48 -0.20
CA ALA A 271 6.38 37.20 -0.98
C ALA A 271 5.12 37.06 -0.09
N ASN A 272 5.23 36.46 1.08
CA ASN A 272 4.11 36.36 2.02
C ASN A 272 3.67 37.75 2.54
N GLN A 273 4.63 38.66 2.80
CA GLN A 273 4.32 40.04 3.21
C GLN A 273 3.64 40.81 2.08
N GLU A 274 4.15 40.70 0.84
CA GLU A 274 3.60 41.38 -0.34
C GLU A 274 2.18 40.91 -0.68
N LEU A 275 1.90 39.64 -0.48
CA LEU A 275 0.63 39.00 -0.84
C LEU A 275 -0.35 38.91 0.32
N GLY A 276 0.05 39.33 1.53
CA GLY A 276 -0.81 39.17 2.75
C GLY A 276 -1.13 37.74 3.09
N VAL A 277 -0.19 36.80 2.80
CA VAL A 277 -0.38 35.38 3.04
C VAL A 277 0.29 34.93 4.35
N ASP A 278 -0.43 34.22 5.20
CA ASP A 278 0.09 33.70 6.45
C ASP A 278 0.71 32.31 6.27
N ASN A 279 1.90 32.11 6.82
CA ASN A 279 2.50 30.80 7.01
C ASN A 279 2.45 30.42 8.50
N ASN A 280 1.24 30.18 9.03
CA ASN A 280 0.99 29.96 10.44
C ASN A 280 1.79 28.79 11.03
N GLU A 281 1.95 27.72 10.28
CA GLU A 281 2.74 26.52 10.66
C GLU A 281 4.24 26.74 10.47
N ASN A 282 4.66 27.84 9.85
CA ASN A 282 6.06 28.15 9.52
C ASN A 282 6.74 27.09 8.64
N PHE A 283 6.01 26.49 7.71
CA PHE A 283 6.58 25.51 6.78
C PHE A 283 7.70 26.07 5.93
N VAL A 284 8.74 25.26 5.71
CA VAL A 284 9.85 25.59 4.80
C VAL A 284 9.39 25.58 3.34
N PHE A 285 8.57 24.63 2.98
CA PHE A 285 8.13 24.37 1.58
C PHE A 285 6.67 24.79 1.34
N GLN A 286 6.22 25.86 2.00
CA GLN A 286 4.91 26.47 1.74
C GLN A 286 4.98 27.35 0.49
N HIS A 287 3.90 27.43 -0.28
CA HIS A 287 3.75 28.35 -1.40
C HIS A 287 2.28 28.73 -1.61
N HIS A 288 2.01 30.03 -1.68
CA HIS A 288 0.67 30.61 -1.76
C HIS A 288 -0.16 30.16 -2.98
N SER A 289 0.47 29.78 -4.09
CA SER A 289 -0.26 29.33 -5.29
C SER A 289 -0.81 27.90 -5.17
N LEU A 290 -0.46 27.18 -4.11
CA LEU A 290 -0.91 25.81 -3.90
C LEU A 290 -2.20 25.79 -3.09
N ARG A 291 -3.19 24.99 -3.53
CA ARG A 291 -4.50 24.86 -2.86
C ARG A 291 -4.40 24.54 -1.36
N TYR A 292 -3.34 23.89 -0.93
CA TYR A 292 -3.11 23.46 0.45
C TYR A 292 -1.75 23.93 0.96
N ASP A 293 -1.24 25.01 0.42
CA ASP A 293 0.03 25.66 0.76
C ASP A 293 1.28 24.78 0.61
N ILE A 294 1.14 23.48 0.50
CA ILE A 294 2.22 22.48 0.39
C ILE A 294 2.03 21.66 -0.88
N PRO A 295 3.10 21.43 -1.68
CA PRO A 295 2.99 20.65 -2.91
C PRO A 295 2.60 19.20 -2.60
N LEU A 296 1.70 18.62 -3.39
CA LEU A 296 1.33 17.21 -3.29
C LEU A 296 2.43 16.30 -3.82
N ILE A 297 2.52 15.08 -3.31
CA ILE A 297 3.53 14.10 -3.73
C ILE A 297 3.45 13.77 -5.21
N GLU A 298 2.25 13.78 -5.77
CA GLU A 298 1.99 13.54 -7.19
C GLU A 298 2.59 14.65 -8.04
N THR A 299 2.43 15.92 -7.62
CA THR A 299 2.99 17.11 -8.28
C THR A 299 4.51 17.04 -8.30
N VAL A 300 5.14 16.76 -7.14
CA VAL A 300 6.59 16.63 -7.04
C VAL A 300 7.11 15.45 -7.86
N SER A 301 6.43 14.30 -7.80
CA SER A 301 6.82 13.10 -8.58
C SER A 301 6.69 13.33 -10.09
N LYS A 302 5.66 14.07 -10.53
CA LYS A 302 5.49 14.47 -11.93
C LYS A 302 6.64 15.38 -12.36
N ALA A 303 6.96 16.41 -11.58
CA ALA A 303 8.04 17.35 -11.88
C ALA A 303 9.43 16.67 -11.93
N ILE A 304 9.71 15.67 -11.05
CA ILE A 304 10.92 14.85 -11.14
C ILE A 304 10.97 14.12 -12.49
N LYS A 305 9.88 13.46 -12.89
CA LYS A 305 9.82 12.73 -14.17
C LYS A 305 10.00 13.66 -15.37
N GLU A 306 9.41 14.83 -15.34
CA GLU A 306 9.58 15.84 -16.40
C GLU A 306 11.01 16.35 -16.47
N THR A 307 11.66 16.59 -15.33
CA THR A 307 13.09 16.93 -15.26
C THR A 307 13.96 15.86 -15.92
N LEU A 308 13.74 14.61 -15.54
CA LEU A 308 14.51 13.46 -16.09
C LEU A 308 14.28 13.31 -17.60
N LYS A 309 13.05 13.47 -18.07
CA LYS A 309 12.73 13.45 -19.52
C LYS A 309 13.44 14.58 -20.26
N THR A 310 13.43 15.79 -19.73
CA THR A 310 14.10 16.97 -20.34
C THR A 310 15.60 16.73 -20.47
N LEU A 311 16.20 16.03 -19.52
CA LEU A 311 17.63 15.69 -19.52
C LEU A 311 17.94 14.38 -20.28
N ASN A 312 16.93 13.70 -20.83
CA ASN A 312 17.05 12.36 -21.44
C ASN A 312 17.66 11.31 -20.48
N ILE A 313 17.38 11.43 -19.19
CA ILE A 313 17.89 10.52 -18.14
C ILE A 313 16.84 9.45 -17.82
N THR A 314 17.30 8.22 -17.70
CA THR A 314 16.52 7.05 -17.26
C THR A 314 17.19 6.40 -16.05
N PRO A 315 16.40 5.72 -15.19
CA PRO A 315 14.95 5.51 -15.19
C PRO A 315 14.15 6.74 -14.73
N LEU A 316 12.86 6.80 -15.09
CA LEU A 316 11.97 7.88 -14.64
C LEU A 316 11.56 7.67 -13.17
N LEU A 317 12.17 8.41 -12.29
CA LEU A 317 12.01 8.28 -10.85
C LEU A 317 10.79 9.01 -10.29
N SER A 318 10.42 8.66 -9.07
CA SER A 318 9.52 9.40 -8.18
C SER A 318 10.31 9.97 -6.99
N THR A 319 9.62 10.64 -6.06
CA THR A 319 10.22 11.12 -4.80
C THR A 319 10.95 10.02 -4.01
N LYS A 320 10.51 8.77 -4.13
CA LYS A 320 11.20 7.63 -3.52
C LYS A 320 12.53 7.32 -4.23
N GLY A 321 12.56 7.45 -5.55
CA GLY A 321 13.77 7.25 -6.35
C GLY A 321 14.85 8.27 -6.02
N ALA A 322 14.50 9.53 -5.78
CA ALA A 322 15.45 10.55 -5.34
C ALA A 322 16.20 10.14 -4.06
N ARG A 323 15.48 9.57 -3.08
CA ARG A 323 16.09 9.05 -1.85
C ARG A 323 17.00 7.84 -2.10
N HIS A 324 16.61 6.92 -3.00
CA HIS A 324 17.46 5.78 -3.35
C HIS A 324 18.73 6.26 -4.06
N THR A 325 18.61 7.24 -4.97
CA THR A 325 19.75 7.87 -5.63
C THR A 325 20.71 8.52 -4.63
N TYR A 326 20.20 9.26 -3.63
CA TYR A 326 21.05 9.84 -2.58
C TYR A 326 21.87 8.75 -1.85
N GLY A 327 21.22 7.65 -1.45
CA GLY A 327 21.90 6.53 -0.81
C GLY A 327 22.96 5.89 -1.71
N SER A 328 22.66 5.70 -2.99
CA SER A 328 23.59 5.15 -3.99
C SER A 328 24.80 6.07 -4.21
N VAL A 329 24.59 7.37 -4.34
CA VAL A 329 25.66 8.37 -4.50
C VAL A 329 26.59 8.37 -3.28
N LEU A 330 26.05 8.31 -2.06
CA LEU A 330 26.87 8.22 -0.85
C LEU A 330 27.72 6.94 -0.83
N LEU A 331 27.13 5.81 -1.22
CA LEU A 331 27.83 4.53 -1.31
C LEU A 331 28.97 4.59 -2.32
N HIS A 332 28.72 5.14 -3.52
CA HIS A 332 29.76 5.35 -4.55
C HIS A 332 30.90 6.27 -4.09
N ARG A 333 30.60 7.22 -3.21
CA ARG A 333 31.59 8.10 -2.59
C ARG A 333 32.33 7.46 -1.41
N GLY A 334 32.16 6.16 -1.17
CA GLY A 334 32.84 5.40 -0.14
C GLY A 334 32.32 5.59 1.28
N ILE A 335 31.12 6.15 1.43
CA ILE A 335 30.50 6.29 2.77
C ILE A 335 30.03 4.91 3.24
N ASP A 336 30.35 4.56 4.48
CA ASP A 336 29.97 3.31 5.11
C ASP A 336 28.45 3.08 5.11
N MET A 337 28.03 1.84 4.82
CA MET A 337 26.62 1.46 4.72
C MET A 337 25.83 1.72 6.01
N GLY A 338 26.45 1.51 7.18
CA GLY A 338 25.83 1.78 8.47
C GLY A 338 25.60 3.27 8.70
N VAL A 339 26.52 4.14 8.22
CA VAL A 339 26.34 5.60 8.23
C VAL A 339 25.20 6.00 7.30
N ILE A 340 25.14 5.44 6.09
CA ILE A 340 24.06 5.70 5.12
C ILE A 340 22.73 5.26 5.72
N ALA A 341 22.65 4.08 6.34
CA ALA A 341 21.43 3.59 6.98
C ALA A 341 20.93 4.52 8.09
N LYS A 342 21.86 5.06 8.93
CA LYS A 342 21.53 6.07 9.96
C LYS A 342 21.03 7.38 9.34
N LEU A 343 21.71 7.91 8.32
CA LEU A 343 21.29 9.13 7.61
C LEU A 343 19.91 8.97 6.97
N LEU A 344 19.64 7.82 6.40
CA LEU A 344 18.35 7.50 5.82
C LEU A 344 17.29 7.14 6.87
N GLY A 345 17.63 6.77 8.09
CA GLY A 345 16.70 6.30 9.14
C GLY A 345 16.09 4.95 8.77
N HIS A 346 16.92 3.99 8.36
CA HIS A 346 16.55 2.59 8.22
C HIS A 346 16.56 1.92 9.59
N LYS A 347 15.70 0.92 9.79
CA LYS A 347 15.63 0.18 11.07
C LYS A 347 16.72 -0.89 11.13
N ASP A 348 16.97 -1.52 10.00
CA ASP A 348 17.92 -2.61 9.81
C ASP A 348 18.86 -2.23 8.65
N ILE A 349 20.11 -2.67 8.72
CA ILE A 349 21.13 -2.47 7.68
C ILE A 349 20.97 -3.53 6.60
#